data_8284f620469c4d19dcb535f83df6cec7
#
_entry.id   8284f620469c4d19dcb535f83df6cec7
#
_cell.length_a   1.000
_cell.length_b   1.000
_cell.length_c   1.000
_cell.angle_alpha   90.00
_cell.angle_beta   90.00
_cell.angle_gamma   90.00
#
_symmetry.space_group_name_H-M   'P 1'
#
loop_
_entity.id
_entity.type
_entity.pdbx_description
1 polymer ?
#
loop_
_entity_poly.entity_id
_entity_poly.type
_entity_poly.pdbx_seq_one_letter_code
_entity_poly.pdbx_strand_id
1 'polypeptide(L)'
;LSLSAQQKEAPKFTLEGRLTKAVFYHDNGEIAQIGYFKNKKRHGNWISYYRTGKKSATGLYRSGLKTGQWFFWKENNLIEVIYKDNKIVNVLEWNNSEKKMIAVNE
;
A
#
# COMPACT_ATOMS: atom_id res chain seq x y z
N LEU A 1 -31.37 7.64 16.88
CA LEU A 1 -30.67 6.99 16.70
C LEU A 1 -29.35 7.11 16.25
N SER A 2 -28.48 6.69 16.66
CA SER A 2 -27.08 6.79 16.56
C SER A 2 -26.45 5.97 15.53
N LEU A 3 -27.09 5.82 14.50
CA LEU A 3 -26.58 4.94 13.54
C LEU A 3 -25.44 5.46 12.77
N SER A 4 -25.27 6.74 12.78
CA SER A 4 -24.22 7.35 12.02
C SER A 4 -22.83 6.96 12.49
N ALA A 5 -22.72 6.42 13.68
CA ALA A 5 -21.42 6.04 14.17
C ALA A 5 -20.73 4.98 13.32
N GLN A 6 -21.49 4.30 12.51
CA GLN A 6 -20.94 3.26 11.67
C GLN A 6 -20.60 3.72 10.27
N GLN A 7 -20.80 4.98 9.98
CA GLN A 7 -20.52 5.46 8.63
C GLN A 7 -19.04 5.55 8.38
N LYS A 8 -18.63 5.01 7.24
CA LYS A 8 -17.27 5.07 6.79
C LYS A 8 -17.01 6.41 6.14
N GLU A 9 -15.88 7.00 6.40
CA GLU A 9 -15.51 8.24 5.76
C GLU A 9 -15.28 8.02 4.27
N ALA A 10 -15.84 8.91 3.44
CA ALA A 10 -15.71 8.80 2.00
C ALA A 10 -14.28 9.11 1.56
N PRO A 11 -13.82 8.50 0.48
CA PRO A 11 -12.50 8.81 -0.05
C PRO A 11 -12.39 10.28 -0.45
N LYS A 12 -11.18 10.82 -0.37
CA LYS A 12 -10.89 12.19 -0.79
C LYS A 12 -9.98 12.15 -2.00
N PHE A 13 -10.31 12.99 -2.99
CA PHE A 13 -9.53 13.09 -4.21
C PHE A 13 -9.11 14.53 -4.43
N THR A 14 -7.86 14.74 -4.79
CA THR A 14 -7.31 16.08 -5.02
C THR A 14 -6.49 16.06 -6.29
N LEU A 15 -6.75 17.01 -7.18
CA LEU A 15 -5.96 17.13 -8.39
C LEU A 15 -4.60 17.73 -8.06
N GLU A 16 -3.54 17.09 -8.55
CA GLU A 16 -2.18 17.57 -8.39
C GLU A 16 -1.50 17.44 -9.75
N GLY A 17 -1.62 18.47 -10.56
CA GLY A 17 -1.11 18.44 -11.92
C GLY A 17 -1.91 17.45 -12.75
N ARG A 18 -1.22 16.47 -13.34
CA ARG A 18 -1.86 15.45 -14.15
C ARG A 18 -2.27 14.23 -13.34
N LEU A 19 -1.99 14.25 -12.05
CA LEU A 19 -2.30 13.14 -11.18
C LEU A 19 -3.47 13.50 -10.27
N THR A 20 -4.19 12.50 -9.83
CA THR A 20 -5.22 12.65 -8.82
C THR A 20 -4.74 11.93 -7.58
N LYS A 21 -4.53 12.69 -6.50
CA LYS A 21 -4.19 12.09 -5.22
C LYS A 21 -5.45 11.53 -4.59
N ALA A 22 -5.38 10.33 -4.07
CA ALA A 22 -6.52 9.67 -3.45
C ALA A 22 -6.18 9.24 -2.04
N VAL A 23 -7.09 9.48 -1.11
CA VAL A 23 -6.95 9.03 0.26
C VAL A 23 -8.20 8.22 0.59
N PHE A 24 -7.97 6.98 1.01
CA PHE A 24 -9.05 6.06 1.39
C PHE A 24 -8.97 5.83 2.88
N TYR A 25 -10.11 5.59 3.52
CA TYR A 25 -10.19 5.44 4.97
C TYR A 25 -10.75 4.10 5.38
N HIS A 26 -10.25 3.61 6.52
CA HIS A 26 -10.86 2.47 7.20
C HIS A 26 -12.16 2.92 7.84
N ASP A 27 -12.98 1.98 8.27
CA ASP A 27 -14.25 2.30 8.90
C ASP A 27 -14.09 2.97 10.25
N ASN A 28 -12.89 2.95 10.84
CA ASN A 28 -12.64 3.65 12.11
C ASN A 28 -12.12 5.09 11.87
N GLY A 29 -12.11 5.55 10.62
CA GLY A 29 -11.68 6.92 10.30
C GLY A 29 -10.18 7.06 10.05
N GLU A 30 -9.40 6.01 10.30
CA GLU A 30 -7.97 6.06 10.05
C GLU A 30 -7.70 5.87 8.56
N ILE A 31 -6.60 6.44 8.09
CA ILE A 31 -6.24 6.32 6.68
C ILE A 31 -5.93 4.86 6.35
N ALA A 32 -6.52 4.36 5.28
CA ALA A 32 -6.28 3.01 4.79
C ALA A 32 -5.25 2.99 3.68
N GLN A 33 -5.34 3.92 2.75
CA GLN A 33 -4.42 3.99 1.62
C GLN A 33 -4.27 5.42 1.14
N ILE A 34 -3.06 5.74 0.67
CA ILE A 34 -2.80 7.01 -0.01
C ILE A 34 -2.06 6.66 -1.29
N GLY A 35 -2.49 7.24 -2.39
CA GLY A 35 -1.81 7.02 -3.65
C GLY A 35 -2.27 7.99 -4.72
N TYR A 36 -1.90 7.69 -5.94
CA TYR A 36 -2.18 8.57 -7.07
C TYR A 36 -2.78 7.77 -8.21
N PHE A 37 -3.65 8.44 -8.97
CA PHE A 37 -4.20 7.90 -10.22
C PHE A 37 -3.75 8.79 -11.36
N LYS A 38 -3.48 8.18 -12.50
CA LYS A 38 -3.20 8.85 -13.74
C LYS A 38 -4.02 8.15 -14.81
N ASN A 39 -4.83 8.89 -15.50
CA ASN A 39 -5.71 8.31 -16.53
C ASN A 39 -6.51 7.12 -15.95
N LYS A 40 -7.04 7.32 -14.74
CA LYS A 40 -7.89 6.35 -14.04
C LYS A 40 -7.20 5.07 -13.64
N LYS A 41 -5.87 5.04 -13.69
CA LYS A 41 -5.09 3.86 -13.25
C LYS A 41 -4.17 4.26 -12.12
N ARG A 42 -3.93 3.32 -11.20
CA ARG A 42 -2.98 3.60 -10.13
C ARG A 42 -1.62 3.90 -10.73
N HIS A 43 -0.95 4.91 -10.18
CA HIS A 43 0.31 5.37 -10.72
C HIS A 43 1.15 6.01 -9.61
N GLY A 44 2.46 5.74 -9.62
CA GLY A 44 3.35 6.31 -8.62
C GLY A 44 3.27 5.57 -7.31
N ASN A 45 3.66 6.24 -6.24
CA ASN A 45 3.78 5.61 -4.93
C ASN A 45 2.43 5.41 -4.28
N TRP A 46 2.25 4.24 -3.69
CA TRP A 46 1.07 3.89 -2.94
C TRP A 46 1.48 3.36 -1.58
N ILE A 47 0.78 3.81 -0.54
CA ILE A 47 1.03 3.41 0.83
C ILE A 47 -0.26 2.90 1.42
N SER A 48 -0.21 1.73 2.05
CA SER A 48 -1.35 1.17 2.76
C SER A 48 -1.04 1.12 4.25
N TYR A 49 -2.09 1.20 5.05
CA TYR A 49 -1.96 1.20 6.51
C TYR A 49 -2.91 0.20 7.11
N TYR A 50 -2.50 -0.38 8.22
CA TYR A 50 -3.39 -1.17 9.07
C TYR A 50 -4.35 -0.23 9.80
N ARG A 51 -5.42 -0.79 10.33
CA ARG A 51 -6.39 0.00 11.11
C ARG A 51 -5.74 0.68 12.32
N THR A 52 -4.61 0.18 12.77
CA THR A 52 -3.87 0.76 13.88
C THR A 52 -3.08 2.00 13.51
N GLY A 53 -2.96 2.30 12.21
CA GLY A 53 -2.18 3.43 11.73
C GLY A 53 -0.77 3.07 11.29
N LYS A 54 -0.34 1.83 11.54
CA LYS A 54 0.98 1.42 11.11
C LYS A 54 0.96 1.08 9.63
N LYS A 55 2.06 1.30 8.94
CA LYS A 55 2.15 0.95 7.52
C LYS A 55 2.03 -0.55 7.34
N SER A 56 1.27 -0.96 6.35
CA SER A 56 1.15 -2.36 6.00
C SER A 56 1.85 -2.66 4.68
N ALA A 57 1.92 -1.70 3.77
CA ALA A 57 2.58 -1.91 2.49
C ALA A 57 2.95 -0.59 1.86
N THR A 58 4.04 -0.59 1.07
CA THR A 58 4.36 0.53 0.20
C THR A 58 4.87 -0.04 -1.11
N GLY A 59 4.61 0.67 -2.18
CA GLY A 59 5.09 0.23 -3.47
C GLY A 59 4.84 1.24 -4.56
N LEU A 60 5.12 0.82 -5.77
CA LEU A 60 5.06 1.68 -6.94
C LEU A 60 4.17 1.03 -7.98
N TYR A 61 3.26 1.81 -8.54
CA TYR A 61 2.46 1.39 -9.69
C TYR A 61 2.87 2.20 -10.90
N ARG A 62 2.82 1.56 -12.06
CA ARG A 62 2.98 2.25 -13.32
C ARG A 62 1.83 1.78 -14.20
N SER A 63 0.96 2.71 -14.56
CA SER A 63 -0.20 2.43 -15.40
C SER A 63 -1.02 1.23 -14.92
N GLY A 64 -1.25 1.18 -13.62
CA GLY A 64 -2.07 0.15 -13.02
C GLY A 64 -1.35 -1.13 -12.65
N LEU A 65 -0.06 -1.25 -12.98
CA LEU A 65 0.69 -2.46 -12.73
C LEU A 65 1.72 -2.25 -11.62
N LYS A 66 1.85 -3.20 -10.73
CA LYS A 66 2.90 -3.14 -9.71
C LYS A 66 4.25 -3.26 -10.37
N THR A 67 5.17 -2.41 -9.97
CA THR A 67 6.52 -2.43 -10.50
C THR A 67 7.51 -2.05 -9.42
N GLY A 68 8.75 -2.47 -9.58
CA GLY A 68 9.83 -2.11 -8.66
C GLY A 68 9.69 -2.75 -7.31
N GLN A 69 10.20 -2.06 -6.32
CA GLN A 69 10.36 -2.60 -4.98
C GLN A 69 9.12 -2.33 -4.14
N TRP A 70 8.56 -3.40 -3.60
CA TRP A 70 7.40 -3.34 -2.72
C TRP A 70 7.76 -3.88 -1.36
N PHE A 71 7.23 -3.27 -0.30
CA PHE A 71 7.45 -3.71 1.06
C PHE A 71 6.11 -4.03 1.71
N PHE A 72 6.07 -5.14 2.43
CA PHE A 72 4.89 -5.56 3.19
C PHE A 72 5.34 -5.82 4.62
N TRP A 73 4.71 -5.14 5.59
CA TRP A 73 5.04 -5.31 6.99
C TRP A 73 4.04 -6.23 7.65
N LYS A 74 4.56 -7.26 8.30
CA LYS A 74 3.76 -8.14 9.13
C LYS A 74 4.36 -8.07 10.52
N GLU A 75 3.68 -8.63 11.52
CA GLU A 75 4.05 -8.41 12.91
C GLU A 75 5.54 -8.36 13.17
N ASN A 76 6.24 -9.41 12.84
CA ASN A 76 7.66 -9.47 13.08
C ASN A 76 8.50 -9.60 11.83
N ASN A 77 7.87 -9.54 10.68
CA ASN A 77 8.56 -9.76 9.42
C ASN A 77 8.35 -8.60 8.46
N LEU A 78 9.38 -8.35 7.68
CA LEU A 78 9.30 -7.43 6.57
C LEU A 78 9.53 -8.24 5.31
N ILE A 79 8.61 -8.15 4.37
CA ILE A 79 8.72 -8.87 3.10
C ILE A 79 8.96 -7.85 2.01
N GLU A 80 10.03 -8.05 1.27
CA GLU A 80 10.37 -7.20 0.15
C GLU A 80 10.13 -7.98 -1.12
N VAL A 81 9.33 -7.43 -2.03
CA VAL A 81 8.99 -8.09 -3.29
C VAL A 81 9.38 -7.16 -4.42
N ILE A 82 10.11 -7.70 -5.39
CA ILE A 82 10.43 -6.97 -6.60
C ILE A 82 9.45 -7.41 -7.66
N TYR A 83 8.71 -6.44 -8.21
CA TYR A 83 7.73 -6.71 -9.28
C TYR A 83 8.22 -6.14 -10.61
N LYS A 84 7.82 -6.79 -11.66
CA LYS A 84 7.95 -6.27 -13.00
C LYS A 84 6.59 -6.48 -13.66
N ASP A 85 5.84 -5.39 -13.80
CA ASP A 85 4.51 -5.40 -14.42
C ASP A 85 3.63 -6.50 -13.83
N ASN A 86 3.42 -6.42 -12.52
CA ASN A 86 2.61 -7.34 -11.72
C ASN A 86 3.21 -8.73 -11.51
N LYS A 87 4.34 -9.03 -12.15
CA LYS A 87 4.96 -10.34 -11.96
C LYS A 87 6.01 -10.25 -10.88
N ILE A 88 6.06 -11.24 -10.01
CA ILE A 88 7.06 -11.30 -8.95
C ILE A 88 8.37 -11.78 -9.54
N VAL A 89 9.41 -10.97 -9.38
CA VAL A 89 10.74 -11.30 -9.85
C VAL A 89 11.59 -11.84 -8.71
N ASN A 90 11.40 -11.31 -7.50
CA ASN A 90 12.21 -11.72 -6.36
C ASN A 90 11.45 -11.45 -5.07
N VAL A 91 11.72 -12.25 -4.05
CA VAL A 91 11.12 -12.08 -2.73
C VAL A 91 12.20 -12.26 -1.69
N LEU A 92 12.29 -11.32 -0.76
CA LEU A 92 13.17 -11.40 0.38
C LEU A 92 12.31 -11.22 1.62
N GLU A 93 12.56 -12.05 2.61
CA GLU A 93 11.85 -11.92 3.87
C GLU A 93 12.84 -11.72 5.00
N TRP A 94 12.59 -10.69 5.80
CA TRP A 94 13.40 -10.34 6.95
C TRP A 94 12.62 -10.69 8.20
N ASN A 95 13.20 -11.51 9.05
CA ASN A 95 12.59 -11.80 10.33
C ASN A 95 13.14 -10.79 11.33
N ASN A 96 12.29 -9.87 11.76
CA ASN A 96 12.73 -8.76 12.58
C ASN A 96 13.26 -9.21 13.95
N SER A 97 12.69 -10.25 14.53
CA SER A 97 13.11 -10.68 15.85
C SER A 97 14.49 -11.31 15.83
N GLU A 98 14.88 -11.93 14.74
CA GLU A 98 16.19 -12.53 14.60
C GLU A 98 17.11 -11.73 13.71
N LYS A 99 16.57 -10.69 13.09
CA LYS A 99 17.31 -9.88 12.13
C LYS A 99 17.94 -10.76 11.05
N LYS A 100 17.20 -11.74 10.63
CA LYS A 100 17.67 -12.73 9.68
C LYS A 100 16.93 -12.57 8.37
N MET A 101 17.69 -12.54 7.29
CA MET A 101 17.10 -12.44 5.96
C MET A 101 16.89 -13.83 5.40
N ILE A 102 15.67 -14.05 4.86
CA ILE A 102 15.34 -15.31 4.22
C ILE A 102 15.03 -14.99 2.78
N ALA A 103 15.89 -15.42 1.87
CA ALA A 103 15.69 -15.17 0.45
C ALA A 103 14.88 -16.29 -0.17
N VAL A 104 13.92 -15.90 -1.01
CA VAL A 104 13.10 -16.84 -1.74
C VAL A 104 13.15 -16.45 -3.20
N ASN A 105 13.87 -17.21 -3.99
CA ASN A 105 13.99 -16.94 -5.41
C ASN A 105 13.29 -18.02 -6.20
N GLU A 106 12.54 -17.57 -7.18
CA GLU A 106 11.86 -18.50 -8.05
C GLU A 106 12.45 -18.50 -9.45
#